data_b3a45fb69bc64546e72a5d2d02d5becb
#
_entry.id   b3a45fb69bc64546e72a5d2d02d5becb
#
_cell.length_a   1.000
_cell.length_b   1.000
_cell.length_c   1.000
_cell.angle_alpha   90.00
_cell.angle_beta   90.00
_cell.angle_gamma   90.00
#
_symmetry.space_group_name_H-M   'P 1'
#
loop_
_entity.id
_entity.type
_entity.pdbx_description
1 polymer ?
#
loop_
_entity_poly.entity_id
_entity_poly.type
_entity_poly.pdbx_seq_one_letter_code
_entity_poly.pdbx_strand_id
1 'polypeptide(L)'
;MKKIMFLGGAAHQVPALQYAKSQGYYTILCDYLEDNMGKFFADKFYCVSTRDREAILTIAEQVCIDGIIAYASDSALETAAYVSEKMSLSSYTPEVVSILSNKNLFREFLKNNGFNYPKSKSFTSVRDAVRGLSGFKFPLIVKPADSAGSRGIASIDHISELGPVFEKALSESAKKIVIVEEFIETTTDFMVGGDIIIINGKIEYFGMLNGHRDVKKNRCIPVGNSYPTFLDDEKSRQVQLEIQKVIDILSIRNGAMNIDVIFGKNDQPYIIEINARNGANMVSMLLKKATNVDLVGLSVEMALNNAPNAINQTVSDTCYATYYLRSYEKGVLERINFNSRITENIINMQMYKSSGDEIEPFDGLDKIIGILLFKFENQEELKYKMAHMNHYIQVQLVGQLQTRDGESSLCPLQVM
;
A
#
# COMPACT_ATOMS: atom_id res chain seq x y z
N MET A 1 -2.87 -25.83 20.14
CA MET A 1 -2.57 -24.38 19.92
C MET A 1 -2.18 -24.25 18.46
N LYS A 2 -2.94 -23.45 17.66
CA LYS A 2 -2.61 -23.21 16.24
C LYS A 2 -1.30 -22.44 16.11
N LYS A 3 -0.52 -22.77 15.07
CA LYS A 3 0.78 -22.16 14.77
C LYS A 3 0.67 -21.37 13.47
N ILE A 4 1.01 -20.09 13.49
CA ILE A 4 0.95 -19.23 12.32
C ILE A 4 2.32 -18.62 12.02
N MET A 5 2.73 -18.69 10.75
CA MET A 5 3.97 -18.11 10.26
C MET A 5 3.71 -16.75 9.61
N PHE A 6 4.50 -15.76 10.02
CA PHE A 6 4.50 -14.41 9.48
C PHE A 6 5.75 -14.20 8.63
N LEU A 7 5.57 -13.70 7.43
CA LEU A 7 6.65 -13.32 6.52
C LEU A 7 6.85 -11.81 6.52
N GLY A 8 7.87 -11.37 7.27
CA GLY A 8 8.23 -9.99 7.49
C GLY A 8 7.86 -9.47 8.88
N GLY A 9 8.79 -8.72 9.50
CA GLY A 9 8.70 -8.20 10.86
C GLY A 9 8.80 -6.67 10.97
N ALA A 10 8.51 -5.93 9.89
CA ALA A 10 8.51 -4.47 9.91
C ALA A 10 7.41 -3.90 10.83
N ALA A 11 7.56 -2.67 11.26
CA ALA A 11 6.65 -2.01 12.22
C ALA A 11 5.17 -2.08 11.82
N HIS A 12 4.85 -1.95 10.54
CA HIS A 12 3.48 -2.04 10.03
C HIS A 12 2.90 -3.46 10.04
N GLN A 13 3.73 -4.49 10.25
CA GLN A 13 3.32 -5.90 10.35
C GLN A 13 3.10 -6.37 11.79
N VAL A 14 3.66 -5.64 12.77
CA VAL A 14 3.53 -5.93 14.21
C VAL A 14 2.08 -6.10 14.66
N PRO A 15 1.09 -5.30 14.21
CA PRO A 15 -0.31 -5.49 14.63
C PRO A 15 -0.86 -6.89 14.37
N ALA A 16 -0.45 -7.55 13.27
CA ALA A 16 -0.90 -8.90 12.96
C ALA A 16 -0.29 -9.95 13.92
N LEU A 17 0.98 -9.80 14.28
CA LEU A 17 1.64 -10.63 15.31
C LEU A 17 0.97 -10.45 16.68
N GLN A 18 0.69 -9.20 17.08
CA GLN A 18 0.03 -8.89 18.35
C GLN A 18 -1.38 -9.47 18.40
N TYR A 19 -2.16 -9.36 17.31
CA TYR A 19 -3.46 -9.98 17.21
C TYR A 19 -3.37 -11.50 17.41
N ALA A 20 -2.53 -12.19 16.63
CA ALA A 20 -2.38 -13.64 16.72
C ALA A 20 -2.01 -14.10 18.14
N LYS A 21 -1.12 -13.35 18.78
CA LYS A 21 -0.71 -13.63 20.16
C LYS A 21 -1.84 -13.42 21.16
N SER A 22 -2.66 -12.39 20.98
CA SER A 22 -3.85 -12.13 21.83
C SER A 22 -4.92 -13.22 21.71
N GLN A 23 -4.96 -13.93 20.57
CA GLN A 23 -5.82 -15.09 20.36
C GLN A 23 -5.23 -16.42 20.86
N GLY A 24 -4.03 -16.38 21.45
CA GLY A 24 -3.36 -17.55 21.96
C GLY A 24 -2.72 -18.43 20.87
N TYR A 25 -2.47 -17.89 19.67
CA TYR A 25 -1.75 -18.61 18.61
C TYR A 25 -0.23 -18.55 18.85
N TYR A 26 0.46 -19.62 18.48
CA TYR A 26 1.92 -19.64 18.49
C TYR A 26 2.45 -18.96 17.23
N THR A 27 3.18 -17.88 17.41
CA THR A 27 3.63 -17.01 16.34
C THR A 27 5.07 -17.31 15.92
N ILE A 28 5.26 -17.60 14.62
CA ILE A 28 6.56 -17.83 14.00
C ILE A 28 6.83 -16.67 13.05
N LEU A 29 7.95 -15.98 13.19
CA LEU A 29 8.36 -14.89 12.34
C LEU A 29 9.58 -15.28 11.51
N CYS A 30 9.51 -15.05 10.19
CA CYS A 30 10.64 -15.13 9.27
C CYS A 30 10.92 -13.76 8.68
N ASP A 31 12.15 -13.27 8.84
CA ASP A 31 12.62 -12.00 8.26
C ASP A 31 14.15 -12.07 8.07
N TYR A 32 14.68 -11.40 7.04
CA TYR A 32 16.12 -11.35 6.79
C TYR A 32 16.87 -10.37 7.70
N LEU A 33 16.16 -9.39 8.30
CA LEU A 33 16.73 -8.45 9.25
C LEU A 33 16.69 -9.04 10.66
N GLU A 34 17.84 -9.20 11.26
CA GLU A 34 17.95 -9.79 12.60
C GLU A 34 17.38 -8.89 13.71
N ASP A 35 17.42 -7.58 13.52
CA ASP A 35 16.97 -6.54 14.45
C ASP A 35 15.60 -5.95 14.12
N ASN A 36 14.79 -6.65 13.32
CA ASN A 36 13.43 -6.17 12.97
C ASN A 36 12.51 -6.09 14.21
N MET A 37 11.55 -5.16 14.14
CA MET A 37 10.64 -4.89 15.28
C MET A 37 9.73 -6.08 15.63
N GLY A 38 9.30 -6.86 14.65
CA GLY A 38 8.39 -8.00 14.84
C GLY A 38 8.99 -9.10 15.71
N LYS A 39 10.32 -9.23 15.75
CA LYS A 39 11.05 -10.21 16.57
C LYS A 39 10.67 -10.15 18.04
N PHE A 40 10.38 -8.96 18.58
CA PHE A 40 9.99 -8.79 19.98
C PHE A 40 8.56 -9.26 20.29
N PHE A 41 7.75 -9.48 19.25
CA PHE A 41 6.36 -9.90 19.38
C PHE A 41 6.12 -11.35 18.96
N ALA A 42 7.09 -12.01 18.34
CA ALA A 42 7.00 -13.41 17.94
C ALA A 42 7.44 -14.38 19.05
N ASP A 43 6.85 -15.59 19.11
CA ASP A 43 7.27 -16.64 20.02
C ASP A 43 8.53 -17.33 19.49
N LYS A 44 8.70 -17.41 18.16
CA LYS A 44 9.89 -17.93 17.50
C LYS A 44 10.26 -17.06 16.31
N PHE A 45 11.54 -16.73 16.21
CA PHE A 45 12.12 -15.99 15.09
C PHE A 45 13.13 -16.83 14.32
N TYR A 46 13.08 -16.74 13.00
CA TYR A 46 14.07 -17.30 12.08
C TYR A 46 14.61 -16.18 11.20
N CYS A 47 15.92 -15.96 11.25
CA CYS A 47 16.59 -14.99 10.36
C CYS A 47 16.80 -15.62 8.99
N VAL A 48 15.83 -15.42 8.09
CA VAL A 48 15.81 -16.00 6.74
C VAL A 48 15.08 -15.06 5.80
N SER A 49 15.53 -14.97 4.54
CA SER A 49 14.85 -14.15 3.55
C SER A 49 13.45 -14.66 3.28
N THR A 50 12.46 -13.77 3.36
CA THR A 50 11.06 -14.09 3.02
C THR A 50 10.86 -14.42 1.53
N ARG A 51 11.89 -14.22 0.69
CA ARG A 51 11.91 -14.60 -0.74
C ARG A 51 12.52 -15.97 -0.99
N ASP A 52 13.18 -16.56 0.00
CA ASP A 52 13.72 -17.93 -0.09
C ASP A 52 12.62 -18.94 0.24
N ARG A 53 11.81 -19.24 -0.76
CA ARG A 53 10.62 -20.08 -0.60
C ARG A 53 10.94 -21.51 -0.14
N GLU A 54 12.10 -22.08 -0.52
CA GLU A 54 12.49 -23.42 -0.13
C GLU A 54 12.94 -23.48 1.34
N ALA A 55 13.70 -22.47 1.79
CA ALA A 55 14.07 -22.36 3.19
C ALA A 55 12.83 -22.12 4.08
N ILE A 56 11.91 -21.25 3.64
CA ILE A 56 10.65 -21.01 4.36
C ILE A 56 9.79 -22.27 4.41
N LEU A 57 9.66 -23.02 3.30
CA LEU A 57 8.93 -24.29 3.28
C LEU A 57 9.53 -25.29 4.27
N THR A 58 10.85 -25.47 4.27
CA THR A 58 11.55 -26.36 5.20
C THR A 58 11.24 -26.02 6.65
N ILE A 59 11.30 -24.73 7.01
CA ILE A 59 10.96 -24.28 8.38
C ILE A 59 9.49 -24.54 8.68
N ALA A 60 8.60 -24.23 7.73
CA ALA A 60 7.15 -24.40 7.89
C ALA A 60 6.76 -25.87 8.16
N GLU A 61 7.35 -26.80 7.41
CA GLU A 61 7.18 -28.25 7.60
C GLU A 61 7.72 -28.73 8.94
N GLN A 62 8.96 -28.32 9.32
CA GLN A 62 9.57 -28.68 10.59
C GLN A 62 8.76 -28.22 11.81
N VAL A 63 8.18 -27.02 11.72
CA VAL A 63 7.36 -26.46 12.80
C VAL A 63 5.93 -26.99 12.75
N CYS A 64 5.48 -27.54 11.62
CA CYS A 64 4.10 -27.96 11.36
C CYS A 64 3.13 -26.80 11.58
N ILE A 65 3.21 -25.77 10.74
CA ILE A 65 2.34 -24.60 10.81
C ILE A 65 0.91 -24.93 10.36
N ASP A 66 -0.07 -24.21 10.93
CA ASP A 66 -1.50 -24.27 10.53
C ASP A 66 -1.90 -23.15 9.57
N GLY A 67 -1.03 -22.14 9.39
CA GLY A 67 -1.26 -21.02 8.49
C GLY A 67 0.01 -20.21 8.26
N ILE A 68 0.02 -19.47 7.13
CA ILE A 68 1.11 -18.56 6.76
C ILE A 68 0.51 -17.27 6.19
N ILE A 69 1.12 -16.13 6.51
CA ILE A 69 0.64 -14.82 6.08
C ILE A 69 1.79 -13.88 5.72
N ALA A 70 1.64 -13.20 4.57
CA ALA A 70 2.45 -12.05 4.15
C ALA A 70 1.67 -10.75 4.38
N TYR A 71 1.40 -10.41 5.67
CA TYR A 71 0.58 -9.25 6.01
C TYR A 71 1.26 -7.95 5.54
N ALA A 72 0.55 -7.17 4.72
CA ALA A 72 1.02 -5.89 4.17
C ALA A 72 2.42 -5.95 3.50
N SER A 73 2.78 -7.10 2.92
CA SER A 73 4.10 -7.34 2.31
C SER A 73 3.96 -7.95 0.91
N ASP A 74 4.22 -7.14 -0.12
CA ASP A 74 4.18 -7.61 -1.52
C ASP A 74 5.31 -8.60 -1.83
N SER A 75 6.50 -8.37 -1.27
CA SER A 75 7.69 -9.17 -1.56
C SER A 75 7.63 -10.62 -1.04
N ALA A 76 6.73 -10.90 -0.11
CA ALA A 76 6.58 -12.21 0.51
C ALA A 76 5.36 -13.01 0.00
N LEU A 77 4.51 -12.39 -0.82
CA LEU A 77 3.27 -13.02 -1.30
C LEU A 77 3.51 -14.30 -2.10
N GLU A 78 4.46 -14.28 -3.04
CA GLU A 78 4.79 -15.46 -3.86
C GLU A 78 5.26 -16.63 -2.97
N THR A 79 6.05 -16.35 -1.94
CA THR A 79 6.51 -17.35 -0.98
C THR A 79 5.37 -17.89 -0.11
N ALA A 80 4.49 -16.99 0.41
CA ALA A 80 3.34 -17.41 1.21
C ALA A 80 2.41 -18.33 0.39
N ALA A 81 2.12 -17.97 -0.85
CA ALA A 81 1.28 -18.77 -1.75
C ALA A 81 1.92 -20.14 -2.07
N TYR A 82 3.23 -20.16 -2.36
CA TYR A 82 3.98 -21.39 -2.64
C TYR A 82 3.95 -22.36 -1.45
N VAL A 83 4.26 -21.88 -0.25
CA VAL A 83 4.26 -22.69 0.97
C VAL A 83 2.85 -23.19 1.30
N SER A 84 1.85 -22.30 1.17
CA SER A 84 0.44 -22.69 1.38
C SER A 84 0.00 -23.81 0.44
N GLU A 85 0.34 -23.73 -0.84
CA GLU A 85 0.01 -24.76 -1.82
C GLU A 85 0.67 -26.09 -1.45
N LYS A 86 1.98 -26.09 -1.12
CA LYS A 86 2.73 -27.30 -0.74
C LYS A 86 2.18 -27.97 0.51
N MET A 87 1.72 -27.19 1.48
CA MET A 87 1.20 -27.67 2.76
C MET A 87 -0.33 -27.77 2.80
N SER A 88 -1.02 -27.48 1.70
CA SER A 88 -2.51 -27.46 1.61
C SER A 88 -3.14 -26.51 2.64
N LEU A 89 -2.52 -25.35 2.87
CA LEU A 89 -3.02 -24.31 3.76
C LEU A 89 -3.92 -23.31 3.01
N SER A 90 -4.72 -22.56 3.77
CA SER A 90 -5.60 -21.52 3.22
C SER A 90 -4.79 -20.32 2.74
N SER A 91 -4.88 -19.98 1.45
CA SER A 91 -4.24 -18.81 0.84
C SER A 91 -4.75 -18.61 -0.60
N TYR A 92 -4.25 -17.58 -1.26
CA TYR A 92 -4.32 -17.45 -2.72
C TYR A 92 -3.43 -18.49 -3.39
N THR A 93 -3.83 -18.93 -4.60
CA THR A 93 -2.96 -19.82 -5.39
C THR A 93 -1.73 -19.06 -5.92
N PRO A 94 -0.60 -19.74 -6.15
CA PRO A 94 0.58 -19.11 -6.75
C PRO A 94 0.30 -18.43 -8.10
N GLU A 95 -0.62 -18.98 -8.91
CA GLU A 95 -1.04 -18.40 -10.18
C GLU A 95 -1.74 -17.04 -9.97
N VAL A 96 -2.70 -16.97 -9.04
CA VAL A 96 -3.41 -15.73 -8.71
C VAL A 96 -2.42 -14.66 -8.23
N VAL A 97 -1.53 -15.03 -7.30
CA VAL A 97 -0.51 -14.10 -6.79
C VAL A 97 0.41 -13.63 -7.92
N SER A 98 0.84 -14.53 -8.81
CA SER A 98 1.71 -14.17 -9.94
C SER A 98 1.04 -13.16 -10.89
N ILE A 99 -0.25 -13.36 -11.22
CA ILE A 99 -1.02 -12.43 -12.06
C ILE A 99 -1.13 -11.06 -11.37
N LEU A 100 -1.50 -11.02 -10.11
CA LEU A 100 -1.77 -9.77 -9.38
C LEU A 100 -0.49 -9.01 -9.04
N SER A 101 0.60 -9.68 -8.68
CA SER A 101 1.86 -9.05 -8.26
C SER A 101 2.73 -8.58 -9.43
N ASN A 102 2.45 -9.03 -10.65
CA ASN A 102 3.25 -8.68 -11.83
C ASN A 102 2.44 -7.76 -12.77
N LYS A 103 2.87 -6.50 -12.86
CA LYS A 103 2.13 -5.47 -13.60
C LYS A 103 1.90 -5.82 -15.08
N ASN A 104 2.84 -6.52 -15.74
CA ASN A 104 2.60 -6.92 -17.14
C ASN A 104 1.57 -8.05 -17.22
N LEU A 105 1.65 -9.07 -16.37
CA LEU A 105 0.66 -10.15 -16.36
C LEU A 105 -0.72 -9.61 -16.00
N PHE A 106 -0.78 -8.68 -15.06
CA PHE A 106 -2.04 -8.04 -14.69
C PHE A 106 -2.63 -7.21 -15.84
N ARG A 107 -1.81 -6.46 -16.60
CA ARG A 107 -2.29 -5.73 -17.79
C ARG A 107 -2.78 -6.66 -18.90
N GLU A 108 -2.10 -7.78 -19.12
CA GLU A 108 -2.56 -8.82 -20.05
C GLU A 108 -3.87 -9.46 -19.59
N PHE A 109 -3.98 -9.77 -18.31
CA PHE A 109 -5.23 -10.26 -17.70
C PHE A 109 -6.39 -9.29 -17.91
N LEU A 110 -6.22 -8.00 -17.60
CA LEU A 110 -7.25 -6.98 -17.80
C LEU A 110 -7.66 -6.89 -19.27
N LYS A 111 -6.70 -6.84 -20.19
CA LYS A 111 -6.94 -6.79 -21.64
C LYS A 111 -7.74 -8.00 -22.14
N ASN A 112 -7.32 -9.20 -21.76
CA ASN A 112 -7.89 -10.45 -22.27
C ASN A 112 -9.30 -10.70 -21.72
N ASN A 113 -9.67 -10.06 -20.62
CA ASN A 113 -10.99 -10.21 -19.97
C ASN A 113 -11.90 -8.98 -20.15
N GLY A 114 -11.54 -8.04 -21.05
CA GLY A 114 -12.42 -6.93 -21.43
C GLY A 114 -12.53 -5.82 -20.39
N PHE A 115 -11.58 -5.69 -19.46
CA PHE A 115 -11.50 -4.56 -18.53
C PHE A 115 -10.89 -3.33 -19.20
N ASN A 116 -11.16 -2.16 -18.62
CA ASN A 116 -10.43 -0.95 -18.97
C ASN A 116 -8.98 -1.06 -18.47
N TYR A 117 -8.03 -0.74 -19.30
CA TYR A 117 -6.61 -0.75 -18.97
C TYR A 117 -5.86 0.33 -19.76
N PRO A 118 -4.76 0.90 -19.26
CA PRO A 118 -3.94 1.81 -20.02
C PRO A 118 -3.20 1.05 -21.11
N LYS A 119 -3.06 1.64 -22.30
CA LYS A 119 -2.16 1.09 -23.32
C LYS A 119 -0.76 0.97 -22.75
N SER A 120 -0.21 -0.22 -22.74
CA SER A 120 1.03 -0.55 -22.03
C SER A 120 1.93 -1.47 -22.85
N LYS A 121 3.23 -1.38 -22.60
CA LYS A 121 4.21 -2.29 -23.16
C LYS A 121 5.41 -2.44 -22.21
N SER A 122 5.96 -3.66 -22.14
CA SER A 122 7.10 -3.98 -21.30
C SER A 122 8.39 -4.06 -22.09
N PHE A 123 9.50 -3.66 -21.47
CA PHE A 123 10.81 -3.60 -22.07
C PHE A 123 11.89 -3.98 -21.06
N THR A 124 13.04 -4.47 -21.60
CA THR A 124 14.23 -4.79 -20.81
C THR A 124 15.40 -3.85 -21.12
N SER A 125 15.24 -2.96 -22.12
CA SER A 125 16.25 -1.97 -22.48
C SER A 125 15.62 -0.64 -22.94
N VAL A 126 16.32 0.47 -22.69
CA VAL A 126 15.92 1.81 -23.16
C VAL A 126 15.81 1.83 -24.69
N ARG A 127 16.75 1.17 -25.38
CA ARG A 127 16.78 1.13 -26.84
C ARG A 127 15.51 0.53 -27.44
N ASP A 128 15.04 -0.57 -26.87
CA ASP A 128 13.83 -1.24 -27.32
C ASP A 128 12.58 -0.44 -26.92
N ALA A 129 12.60 0.22 -25.77
CA ALA A 129 11.54 1.10 -25.33
C ALA A 129 11.36 2.29 -26.29
N VAL A 130 12.44 3.00 -26.66
CA VAL A 130 12.38 4.12 -27.61
C VAL A 130 11.75 3.69 -28.95
N ARG A 131 12.13 2.51 -29.46
CA ARG A 131 11.57 1.97 -30.73
C ARG A 131 10.14 1.49 -30.59
N GLY A 132 9.84 0.87 -29.44
CA GLY A 132 8.55 0.22 -29.20
C GLY A 132 7.42 1.14 -28.79
N LEU A 133 7.71 2.41 -28.43
CA LEU A 133 6.73 3.40 -27.99
C LEU A 133 6.17 4.26 -29.14
N SER A 134 6.48 3.93 -30.40
CA SER A 134 5.85 4.58 -31.55
C SER A 134 4.33 4.44 -31.46
N GLY A 135 3.61 5.59 -31.59
CA GLY A 135 2.15 5.63 -31.48
C GLY A 135 1.59 5.61 -30.06
N PHE A 136 2.44 5.74 -29.02
CA PHE A 136 1.99 6.03 -27.66
C PHE A 136 1.74 7.53 -27.48
N LYS A 137 0.72 7.88 -26.68
CA LYS A 137 0.36 9.26 -26.35
C LYS A 137 0.98 9.67 -25.02
N PHE A 138 1.68 10.81 -25.03
CA PHE A 138 2.22 11.41 -23.79
C PHE A 138 1.14 12.16 -23.00
N PRO A 139 1.28 12.29 -21.66
CA PRO A 139 2.40 11.78 -20.85
C PRO A 139 2.39 10.26 -20.74
N LEU A 140 3.56 9.68 -20.44
CA LEU A 140 3.72 8.25 -20.16
C LEU A 140 4.11 8.01 -18.71
N ILE A 141 3.67 6.89 -18.17
CA ILE A 141 4.13 6.37 -16.87
C ILE A 141 5.17 5.29 -17.13
N VAL A 142 6.33 5.43 -16.50
CA VAL A 142 7.43 4.46 -16.54
C VAL A 142 7.57 3.87 -15.15
N LYS A 143 7.52 2.55 -15.01
CA LYS A 143 7.56 1.88 -13.70
C LYS A 143 8.16 0.47 -13.78
N PRO A 144 8.77 -0.03 -12.67
CA PRO A 144 9.18 -1.43 -12.59
C PRO A 144 7.97 -2.36 -12.68
N ALA A 145 8.14 -3.53 -13.30
CA ALA A 145 7.05 -4.51 -13.42
C ALA A 145 6.68 -5.18 -12.09
N ASP A 146 7.62 -5.26 -11.15
CA ASP A 146 7.56 -6.08 -9.93
C ASP A 146 8.02 -5.34 -8.65
N SER A 147 8.00 -4.01 -8.65
CA SER A 147 8.30 -3.19 -7.45
C SER A 147 7.02 -2.72 -6.78
N ALA A 148 7.09 -2.50 -5.47
CA ALA A 148 6.03 -2.02 -4.60
C ALA A 148 6.37 -0.66 -3.97
N GLY A 149 5.39 0.00 -3.33
CA GLY A 149 5.59 1.25 -2.60
C GLY A 149 5.96 2.45 -3.48
N SER A 150 5.51 2.46 -4.72
CA SER A 150 5.77 3.52 -5.71
C SER A 150 7.24 3.77 -6.04
N ARG A 151 8.15 2.83 -5.72
CA ARG A 151 9.58 2.96 -6.04
C ARG A 151 9.83 2.85 -7.54
N GLY A 152 10.64 3.77 -8.06
CA GLY A 152 11.01 3.80 -9.47
C GLY A 152 9.89 4.16 -10.43
N ILE A 153 8.76 4.73 -9.94
CA ILE A 153 7.65 5.20 -10.79
C ILE A 153 7.84 6.68 -11.09
N ALA A 154 7.76 7.03 -12.38
CA ALA A 154 7.74 8.42 -12.80
C ALA A 154 6.86 8.63 -14.04
N SER A 155 6.37 9.86 -14.24
CA SER A 155 5.75 10.29 -15.49
C SER A 155 6.77 11.05 -16.34
N ILE A 156 6.67 10.90 -17.67
CA ILE A 156 7.46 11.65 -18.64
C ILE A 156 6.52 12.33 -19.64
N ASP A 157 6.82 13.56 -19.99
CA ASP A 157 6.05 14.34 -20.95
C ASP A 157 6.68 14.27 -22.37
N HIS A 158 7.96 13.89 -22.47
CA HIS A 158 8.69 13.77 -23.73
C HIS A 158 9.60 12.53 -23.75
N ILE A 159 9.79 11.96 -24.94
CA ILE A 159 10.63 10.76 -25.15
C ILE A 159 12.10 10.97 -24.72
N SER A 160 12.59 12.21 -24.76
CA SER A 160 13.94 12.57 -24.30
C SER A 160 14.20 12.31 -22.82
N GLU A 161 13.14 12.26 -22.00
CA GLU A 161 13.21 12.01 -20.56
C GLU A 161 13.27 10.51 -20.23
N LEU A 162 12.97 9.65 -21.22
CA LEU A 162 12.82 8.21 -21.01
C LEU A 162 14.09 7.54 -20.46
N GLY A 163 15.26 7.90 -20.95
CA GLY A 163 16.51 7.20 -20.61
C GLY A 163 16.78 7.13 -19.11
N PRO A 164 16.96 8.27 -18.41
CA PRO A 164 17.25 8.27 -16.97
C PRO A 164 16.14 7.64 -16.14
N VAL A 165 14.86 7.88 -16.50
CA VAL A 165 13.70 7.35 -15.79
C VAL A 165 13.59 5.85 -15.95
N PHE A 166 13.86 5.34 -17.16
CA PHE A 166 13.86 3.90 -17.45
C PHE A 166 14.93 3.16 -16.67
N GLU A 167 16.17 3.67 -16.66
CA GLU A 167 17.27 3.07 -15.90
C GLU A 167 16.99 3.02 -14.41
N LYS A 168 16.40 4.09 -13.85
CA LYS A 168 15.95 4.09 -12.46
C LYS A 168 14.87 3.02 -12.22
N ALA A 169 13.86 2.93 -13.08
CA ALA A 169 12.82 1.90 -12.96
C ALA A 169 13.42 0.48 -13.10
N LEU A 170 14.37 0.29 -14.02
CA LEU A 170 15.04 -0.99 -14.22
C LEU A 170 15.89 -1.42 -13.01
N SER A 171 16.53 -0.46 -12.32
CA SER A 171 17.30 -0.74 -11.11
C SER A 171 16.41 -1.25 -9.97
N GLU A 172 15.17 -0.77 -9.88
CA GLU A 172 14.17 -1.16 -8.87
C GLU A 172 13.42 -2.46 -9.21
N SER A 173 13.56 -2.99 -10.43
CA SER A 173 12.93 -4.25 -10.82
C SER A 173 13.84 -5.44 -10.55
N ALA A 174 13.37 -6.42 -9.78
CA ALA A 174 14.08 -7.66 -9.55
C ALA A 174 14.16 -8.52 -10.83
N LYS A 175 13.07 -8.53 -11.63
CA LYS A 175 12.98 -9.27 -12.91
C LYS A 175 13.63 -8.51 -14.08
N LYS A 176 14.15 -7.28 -13.83
CA LYS A 176 14.75 -6.41 -14.86
C LYS A 176 13.81 -6.13 -16.03
N ILE A 177 12.55 -5.85 -15.71
CA ILE A 177 11.51 -5.50 -16.65
C ILE A 177 10.90 -4.16 -16.24
N VAL A 178 10.78 -3.25 -17.21
CA VAL A 178 10.10 -1.96 -17.05
C VAL A 178 8.84 -1.97 -17.90
N ILE A 179 7.72 -1.56 -17.33
CA ILE A 179 6.48 -1.33 -18.05
C ILE A 179 6.30 0.18 -18.30
N VAL A 180 5.94 0.53 -19.53
CA VAL A 180 5.61 1.89 -19.93
C VAL A 180 4.14 1.92 -20.33
N GLU A 181 3.38 2.86 -19.77
CA GLU A 181 1.94 2.98 -19.95
C GLU A 181 1.55 4.40 -20.37
N GLU A 182 0.52 4.54 -21.20
CA GLU A 182 -0.12 5.83 -21.41
C GLU A 182 -0.75 6.32 -20.08
N PHE A 183 -0.57 7.60 -19.78
CA PHE A 183 -1.18 8.20 -18.59
C PHE A 183 -2.71 8.23 -18.76
N ILE A 184 -3.42 7.73 -17.76
CA ILE A 184 -4.88 7.82 -17.73
C ILE A 184 -5.26 9.19 -17.21
N GLU A 185 -5.81 10.03 -18.09
CA GLU A 185 -6.37 11.32 -17.68
C GLU A 185 -7.63 11.09 -16.84
N THR A 186 -7.63 11.65 -15.65
CA THR A 186 -8.67 11.40 -14.63
C THR A 186 -9.70 12.51 -14.58
N THR A 187 -10.92 12.18 -14.12
CA THR A 187 -11.98 13.14 -13.79
C THR A 187 -11.96 13.56 -12.32
N THR A 188 -11.11 12.92 -11.50
CA THR A 188 -10.98 13.19 -10.06
C THR A 188 -9.55 13.58 -9.72
N ASP A 189 -9.37 14.43 -8.71
CA ASP A 189 -8.06 14.84 -8.18
C ASP A 189 -7.47 13.79 -7.20
N PHE A 190 -8.18 12.69 -6.97
CA PHE A 190 -7.77 11.61 -6.07
C PHE A 190 -7.89 10.25 -6.77
N MET A 191 -7.06 9.33 -6.34
CA MET A 191 -7.20 7.92 -6.67
C MET A 191 -8.11 7.26 -5.63
N VAL A 192 -8.85 6.27 -6.04
CA VAL A 192 -9.64 5.45 -5.12
C VAL A 192 -8.82 4.20 -4.79
N GLY A 193 -8.68 3.91 -3.53
CA GLY A 193 -7.98 2.72 -3.06
C GLY A 193 -8.58 2.22 -1.76
N GLY A 194 -8.06 1.13 -1.23
CA GLY A 194 -8.49 0.62 0.06
C GLY A 194 -8.42 -0.88 0.17
N ASP A 195 -8.97 -1.41 1.25
CA ASP A 195 -8.96 -2.84 1.52
C ASP A 195 -10.35 -3.45 1.38
N ILE A 196 -10.39 -4.64 0.78
CA ILE A 196 -11.59 -5.47 0.70
C ILE A 196 -11.35 -6.82 1.37
N ILE A 197 -12.42 -7.43 1.85
CA ILE A 197 -12.43 -8.82 2.34
C ILE A 197 -13.37 -9.64 1.48
N ILE A 198 -12.88 -10.78 1.04
CA ILE A 198 -13.59 -11.75 0.22
C ILE A 198 -13.88 -12.98 1.09
N ILE A 199 -15.15 -13.42 1.12
CA ILE A 199 -15.58 -14.63 1.79
C ILE A 199 -16.46 -15.42 0.81
N ASN A 200 -16.14 -16.68 0.61
CA ASN A 200 -16.86 -17.59 -0.32
C ASN A 200 -17.03 -17.02 -1.75
N GLY A 201 -16.02 -16.27 -2.23
CA GLY A 201 -16.02 -15.67 -3.56
C GLY A 201 -16.79 -14.37 -3.68
N LYS A 202 -17.27 -13.78 -2.58
CA LYS A 202 -17.99 -12.51 -2.56
C LYS A 202 -17.28 -11.46 -1.75
N ILE A 203 -17.39 -10.20 -2.18
CA ILE A 203 -16.90 -9.05 -1.42
C ILE A 203 -17.86 -8.84 -0.24
N GLU A 204 -17.42 -9.21 0.97
CA GLU A 204 -18.18 -9.03 2.21
C GLU A 204 -17.82 -7.73 2.95
N TYR A 205 -16.67 -7.14 2.64
CA TYR A 205 -16.28 -5.83 3.13
C TYR A 205 -15.63 -5.03 1.99
N PHE A 206 -16.04 -3.77 1.87
CA PHE A 206 -15.58 -2.86 0.81
C PHE A 206 -15.19 -1.51 1.42
N GLY A 207 -13.94 -1.41 1.90
CA GLY A 207 -13.40 -0.25 2.61
C GLY A 207 -12.65 0.68 1.67
N MET A 208 -13.37 1.58 0.98
CA MET A 208 -12.76 2.50 0.01
C MET A 208 -12.30 3.80 0.64
N LEU A 209 -11.16 4.26 0.18
CA LEU A 209 -10.47 5.48 0.61
C LEU A 209 -10.17 6.38 -0.58
N ASN A 210 -10.01 7.69 -0.31
CA ASN A 210 -9.43 8.60 -1.28
C ASN A 210 -7.91 8.62 -1.10
N GLY A 211 -7.17 8.28 -2.13
CA GLY A 211 -5.71 8.35 -2.15
C GLY A 211 -5.23 9.74 -2.56
N HIS A 212 -4.68 10.50 -1.63
CA HIS A 212 -4.16 11.84 -1.86
C HIS A 212 -2.79 11.82 -2.52
N ARG A 213 -2.52 12.80 -3.41
CA ARG A 213 -1.27 12.94 -4.15
C ARG A 213 -0.77 14.37 -4.13
N ASP A 214 0.53 14.57 -4.11
CA ASP A 214 1.13 15.87 -4.32
C ASP A 214 1.41 16.09 -5.82
N VAL A 215 0.36 16.48 -6.55
CA VAL A 215 0.41 16.62 -8.01
C VAL A 215 1.45 17.61 -8.51
N LYS A 216 1.86 18.58 -7.67
CA LYS A 216 2.88 19.58 -8.02
C LYS A 216 4.31 19.02 -7.97
N LYS A 217 4.53 18.00 -7.13
CA LYS A 217 5.85 17.37 -6.94
C LYS A 217 5.94 16.03 -7.64
N ASN A 218 5.03 15.10 -7.33
CA ASN A 218 4.97 13.80 -7.97
C ASN A 218 3.55 13.20 -7.88
N ARG A 219 2.83 13.24 -9.00
CA ARG A 219 1.45 12.71 -9.11
C ARG A 219 1.35 11.18 -8.96
N CYS A 220 2.46 10.47 -9.01
CA CYS A 220 2.46 9.01 -8.97
C CYS A 220 2.58 8.43 -7.55
N ILE A 221 2.98 9.24 -6.55
CA ILE A 221 3.26 8.75 -5.21
C ILE A 221 2.18 9.23 -4.23
N PRO A 222 1.56 8.33 -3.44
CA PRO A 222 0.58 8.73 -2.44
C PRO A 222 1.23 9.50 -1.29
N VAL A 223 0.49 10.46 -0.74
CA VAL A 223 0.90 11.28 0.40
C VAL A 223 -0.03 11.10 1.61
N GLY A 224 -1.03 10.27 1.48
CA GLY A 224 -2.00 9.92 2.51
C GLY A 224 -3.29 9.37 1.93
N ASN A 225 -4.18 8.92 2.82
CA ASN A 225 -5.50 8.42 2.46
C ASN A 225 -6.56 9.07 3.34
N SER A 226 -7.82 9.13 2.90
CA SER A 226 -8.93 9.62 3.72
C SER A 226 -10.22 8.82 3.54
N TYR A 227 -11.06 8.85 4.57
CA TYR A 227 -12.40 8.26 4.66
C TYR A 227 -13.38 9.30 5.21
N PRO A 228 -14.65 9.34 4.74
CA PRO A 228 -15.24 8.49 3.71
C PRO A 228 -14.72 8.79 2.30
N THR A 229 -14.97 7.86 1.38
CA THR A 229 -14.70 8.09 -0.04
C THR A 229 -15.51 9.28 -0.57
N PHE A 230 -14.93 10.02 -1.51
CA PHE A 230 -15.62 11.12 -2.20
C PHE A 230 -16.37 10.65 -3.47
N LEU A 231 -16.32 9.35 -3.76
CA LEU A 231 -17.15 8.77 -4.80
C LEU A 231 -18.62 8.80 -4.39
N ASP A 232 -19.47 9.02 -5.36
CA ASP A 232 -20.90 8.76 -5.23
C ASP A 232 -21.19 7.25 -5.19
N ASP A 233 -22.43 6.88 -4.86
CA ASP A 233 -22.85 5.48 -4.72
C ASP A 233 -22.76 4.72 -6.05
N GLU A 234 -23.01 5.38 -7.18
CA GLU A 234 -22.95 4.74 -8.49
C GLU A 234 -21.51 4.39 -8.87
N LYS A 235 -20.56 5.32 -8.71
CA LYS A 235 -19.15 5.05 -8.95
C LYS A 235 -18.58 4.00 -7.98
N SER A 236 -18.97 4.07 -6.72
CA SER A 236 -18.59 3.06 -5.71
C SER A 236 -19.07 1.66 -6.12
N ARG A 237 -20.32 1.56 -6.60
CA ARG A 237 -20.90 0.31 -7.11
C ARG A 237 -20.18 -0.18 -8.37
N GLN A 238 -19.84 0.71 -9.31
CA GLN A 238 -19.09 0.35 -10.51
C GLN A 238 -17.73 -0.27 -10.15
N VAL A 239 -16.97 0.35 -9.22
CA VAL A 239 -15.72 -0.23 -8.72
C VAL A 239 -15.94 -1.62 -8.12
N GLN A 240 -16.94 -1.77 -7.24
CA GLN A 240 -17.25 -3.05 -6.61
C GLN A 240 -17.57 -4.14 -7.63
N LEU A 241 -18.35 -3.82 -8.66
CA LEU A 241 -18.70 -4.77 -9.73
C LEU A 241 -17.48 -5.18 -10.55
N GLU A 242 -16.59 -4.24 -10.90
CA GLU A 242 -15.38 -4.55 -11.66
C GLU A 242 -14.41 -5.42 -10.83
N ILE A 243 -14.25 -5.14 -9.54
CA ILE A 243 -13.43 -5.97 -8.65
C ILE A 243 -14.07 -7.36 -8.46
N GLN A 244 -15.41 -7.46 -8.32
CA GLN A 244 -16.09 -8.75 -8.22
C GLN A 244 -15.87 -9.61 -9.47
N LYS A 245 -15.86 -9.03 -10.68
CA LYS A 245 -15.52 -9.76 -11.91
C LYS A 245 -14.09 -10.33 -11.87
N VAL A 246 -13.11 -9.56 -11.36
CA VAL A 246 -11.74 -10.08 -11.18
C VAL A 246 -11.73 -11.28 -10.25
N ILE A 247 -12.43 -11.21 -9.11
CA ILE A 247 -12.54 -12.27 -8.12
C ILE A 247 -13.17 -13.53 -8.75
N ASP A 248 -14.24 -13.34 -9.51
CA ASP A 248 -14.97 -14.46 -10.16
C ASP A 248 -14.08 -15.15 -11.22
N ILE A 249 -13.39 -14.38 -12.09
CA ILE A 249 -12.53 -14.93 -13.15
C ILE A 249 -11.33 -15.67 -12.54
N LEU A 250 -10.70 -15.11 -11.50
CA LEU A 250 -9.56 -15.73 -10.82
C LEU A 250 -9.98 -16.80 -9.79
N SER A 251 -11.30 -17.06 -9.65
CA SER A 251 -11.86 -18.06 -8.72
C SER A 251 -11.39 -17.89 -7.28
N ILE A 252 -11.24 -16.65 -6.82
CA ILE A 252 -10.77 -16.32 -5.49
C ILE A 252 -11.90 -16.59 -4.49
N ARG A 253 -11.61 -17.41 -3.47
CA ARG A 253 -12.62 -17.82 -2.48
C ARG A 253 -12.59 -16.96 -1.22
N ASN A 254 -11.45 -16.83 -0.59
CA ASN A 254 -11.29 -16.09 0.66
C ASN A 254 -9.98 -15.31 0.65
N GLY A 255 -9.98 -14.14 1.25
CA GLY A 255 -8.77 -13.37 1.44
C GLY A 255 -9.01 -11.87 1.56
N ALA A 256 -7.96 -11.15 1.93
CA ALA A 256 -7.91 -9.70 1.94
C ALA A 256 -7.18 -9.17 0.71
N MET A 257 -7.70 -8.14 0.08
CA MET A 257 -7.01 -7.45 -1.02
C MET A 257 -6.94 -5.96 -0.77
N ASN A 258 -5.82 -5.37 -1.18
CA ASN A 258 -5.69 -3.93 -1.32
C ASN A 258 -5.84 -3.58 -2.81
N ILE A 259 -6.68 -2.60 -3.12
CA ILE A 259 -7.01 -2.22 -4.49
C ILE A 259 -6.73 -0.75 -4.74
N ASP A 260 -6.33 -0.43 -5.98
CA ASP A 260 -6.14 0.92 -6.49
C ASP A 260 -6.89 1.08 -7.82
N VAL A 261 -7.77 2.09 -7.89
CA VAL A 261 -8.62 2.37 -9.04
C VAL A 261 -8.62 3.87 -9.34
N ILE A 262 -8.67 4.23 -10.61
CA ILE A 262 -8.90 5.60 -11.04
C ILE A 262 -10.07 5.67 -12.04
N PHE A 263 -10.79 6.80 -12.07
CA PHE A 263 -11.80 7.07 -13.09
C PHE A 263 -11.16 7.87 -14.22
N GLY A 264 -11.19 7.29 -15.42
CA GLY A 264 -10.72 7.96 -16.62
C GLY A 264 -11.69 9.06 -17.08
N LYS A 265 -11.28 9.88 -18.06
CA LYS A 265 -12.12 10.92 -18.67
C LYS A 265 -13.43 10.39 -19.28
N ASN A 266 -13.48 9.10 -19.62
CA ASN A 266 -14.70 8.40 -20.05
C ASN A 266 -15.65 8.04 -18.89
N ASP A 267 -15.33 8.49 -17.67
CA ASP A 267 -16.05 8.22 -16.42
C ASP A 267 -16.19 6.71 -16.11
N GLN A 268 -15.21 5.92 -16.57
CA GLN A 268 -15.13 4.47 -16.32
C GLN A 268 -13.98 4.15 -15.38
N PRO A 269 -14.14 3.12 -14.52
CA PRO A 269 -13.07 2.69 -13.62
C PRO A 269 -11.95 1.96 -14.39
N TYR A 270 -10.72 2.26 -14.03
CA TYR A 270 -9.50 1.57 -14.45
C TYR A 270 -8.83 0.98 -13.22
N ILE A 271 -8.73 -0.32 -13.15
CA ILE A 271 -8.04 -0.99 -12.08
C ILE A 271 -6.53 -0.84 -12.31
N ILE A 272 -5.86 -0.12 -11.41
CA ILE A 272 -4.43 0.15 -11.53
C ILE A 272 -3.63 -1.00 -10.95
N GLU A 273 -4.01 -1.46 -9.75
CA GLU A 273 -3.32 -2.51 -9.01
C GLU A 273 -4.30 -3.24 -8.08
N ILE A 274 -4.09 -4.52 -7.92
CA ILE A 274 -4.71 -5.35 -6.87
C ILE A 274 -3.58 -6.14 -6.22
N ASN A 275 -3.47 -6.03 -4.91
CA ASN A 275 -2.51 -6.78 -4.12
C ASN A 275 -3.25 -7.81 -3.25
N ALA A 276 -2.81 -9.06 -3.25
CA ALA A 276 -3.42 -10.17 -2.51
C ALA A 276 -3.09 -10.10 -1.00
N ARG A 277 -3.23 -8.92 -0.41
CA ARG A 277 -2.96 -8.60 1.01
C ARG A 277 -3.59 -7.27 1.40
N ASN A 278 -3.65 -6.98 2.70
CA ASN A 278 -4.07 -5.67 3.20
C ASN A 278 -3.10 -4.55 2.84
N GLY A 279 -3.62 -3.32 2.80
CA GLY A 279 -2.84 -2.10 2.68
C GLY A 279 -1.89 -1.90 3.87
N ALA A 280 -0.69 -1.39 3.57
CA ALA A 280 0.25 -0.90 4.57
C ALA A 280 -0.14 0.52 5.05
N ASN A 281 0.77 1.21 5.75
CA ASN A 281 0.68 2.64 6.05
C ASN A 281 -0.60 3.04 6.81
N MET A 282 -0.95 2.27 7.83
CA MET A 282 -2.14 2.48 8.70
C MET A 282 -3.50 2.38 7.98
N VAL A 283 -3.59 1.86 6.76
CA VAL A 283 -4.87 1.69 6.05
C VAL A 283 -5.86 0.87 6.88
N SER A 284 -5.46 -0.31 7.36
CA SER A 284 -6.34 -1.16 8.19
C SER A 284 -6.72 -0.48 9.52
N MET A 285 -5.83 0.34 10.11
CA MET A 285 -6.13 1.08 11.34
C MET A 285 -7.15 2.21 11.07
N LEU A 286 -6.99 2.95 9.97
CA LEU A 286 -7.93 3.97 9.54
C LEU A 286 -9.31 3.36 9.32
N LEU A 287 -9.39 2.28 8.54
CA LEU A 287 -10.64 1.59 8.24
C LEU A 287 -11.30 1.00 9.50
N LYS A 288 -10.51 0.45 10.43
CA LYS A 288 -11.04 -0.01 11.73
C LYS A 288 -11.67 1.12 12.53
N LYS A 289 -11.08 2.34 12.52
CA LYS A 289 -11.69 3.52 13.17
C LYS A 289 -12.97 3.96 12.47
N ALA A 290 -13.01 3.88 11.14
CA ALA A 290 -14.13 4.34 10.33
C ALA A 290 -15.32 3.37 10.31
N THR A 291 -15.07 2.06 10.33
CA THR A 291 -16.08 1.02 10.07
C THR A 291 -16.24 -0.02 11.18
N ASN A 292 -15.39 0.07 12.21
CA ASN A 292 -15.29 -0.90 13.31
C ASN A 292 -14.95 -2.34 12.87
N VAL A 293 -14.42 -2.52 11.65
CA VAL A 293 -13.99 -3.83 11.13
C VAL A 293 -12.52 -4.05 11.39
N ASP A 294 -12.17 -5.14 12.07
CA ASP A 294 -10.78 -5.52 12.34
C ASP A 294 -10.16 -6.29 11.16
N LEU A 295 -9.70 -5.56 10.15
CA LEU A 295 -9.08 -6.15 8.96
C LEU A 295 -7.81 -6.95 9.29
N VAL A 296 -7.06 -6.54 10.31
CA VAL A 296 -5.86 -7.26 10.78
C VAL A 296 -6.25 -8.63 11.31
N GLY A 297 -7.21 -8.65 12.23
CA GLY A 297 -7.72 -9.89 12.80
C GLY A 297 -8.32 -10.82 11.76
N LEU A 298 -9.17 -10.28 10.87
CA LEU A 298 -9.76 -11.05 9.77
C LEU A 298 -8.70 -11.73 8.89
N SER A 299 -7.62 -11.03 8.57
CA SER A 299 -6.55 -11.60 7.73
C SER A 299 -5.80 -12.74 8.42
N VAL A 300 -5.55 -12.61 9.71
CA VAL A 300 -4.93 -13.67 10.52
C VAL A 300 -5.87 -14.89 10.62
N GLU A 301 -7.14 -14.67 10.89
CA GLU A 301 -8.13 -15.76 10.98
C GLU A 301 -8.31 -16.48 9.64
N MET A 302 -8.38 -15.76 8.53
CA MET A 302 -8.47 -16.36 7.19
C MET A 302 -7.23 -17.19 6.84
N ALA A 303 -6.02 -16.76 7.24
CA ALA A 303 -4.80 -17.53 7.04
C ALA A 303 -4.81 -18.86 7.83
N LEU A 304 -5.58 -18.93 8.91
CA LEU A 304 -5.81 -20.14 9.72
C LEU A 304 -7.08 -20.91 9.31
N ASN A 305 -7.68 -20.59 8.16
CA ASN A 305 -8.94 -21.15 7.66
C ASN A 305 -10.14 -20.94 8.62
N ASN A 306 -10.13 -19.82 9.34
CA ASN A 306 -11.19 -19.41 10.28
C ASN A 306 -11.98 -18.22 9.72
N ALA A 307 -12.30 -18.19 8.42
CA ALA A 307 -13.08 -17.10 7.85
C ALA A 307 -14.47 -17.00 8.54
N PRO A 308 -14.91 -15.80 8.95
CA PRO A 308 -16.24 -15.63 9.52
C PRO A 308 -17.32 -15.83 8.43
N ASN A 309 -18.55 -16.13 8.84
CA ASN A 309 -19.67 -16.26 7.89
C ASN A 309 -20.18 -14.90 7.37
N ALA A 310 -19.97 -13.83 8.12
CA ALA A 310 -20.37 -12.47 7.77
C ALA A 310 -19.50 -11.45 8.52
N ILE A 311 -19.40 -10.24 7.98
CA ILE A 311 -18.69 -9.12 8.59
C ILE A 311 -19.70 -8.06 9.03
N ASN A 312 -19.75 -7.81 10.32
CA ASN A 312 -20.55 -6.72 10.87
C ASN A 312 -19.74 -5.43 10.84
N GLN A 313 -20.23 -4.42 10.14
CA GLN A 313 -19.64 -3.10 10.09
C GLN A 313 -20.57 -2.04 10.70
N THR A 314 -19.98 -1.08 11.36
CA THR A 314 -20.67 0.12 11.86
C THR A 314 -19.96 1.32 11.30
N VAL A 315 -20.58 1.99 10.34
CA VAL A 315 -19.99 3.17 9.68
C VAL A 315 -20.07 4.35 10.64
N SER A 316 -18.95 5.02 10.85
CA SER A 316 -18.87 6.24 11.65
C SER A 316 -19.20 7.47 10.79
N ASP A 317 -19.92 8.44 11.35
CA ASP A 317 -20.13 9.75 10.73
C ASP A 317 -18.84 10.61 10.75
N THR A 318 -17.84 10.17 11.49
CA THR A 318 -16.55 10.83 11.64
C THR A 318 -15.64 10.57 10.44
N CYS A 319 -14.93 11.61 10.01
CA CYS A 319 -13.95 11.54 8.94
C CYS A 319 -12.55 11.21 9.49
N TYR A 320 -11.81 10.38 8.77
CA TYR A 320 -10.45 9.98 9.14
C TYR A 320 -9.50 10.14 7.96
N ALA A 321 -8.23 10.45 8.25
CA ALA A 321 -7.20 10.46 7.21
C ALA A 321 -5.83 10.01 7.76
N THR A 322 -5.02 9.41 6.89
CA THR A 322 -3.59 9.29 7.12
C THR A 322 -2.84 10.37 6.33
N TYR A 323 -1.71 10.80 6.87
CA TYR A 323 -0.81 11.71 6.18
C TYR A 323 0.64 11.24 6.38
N TYR A 324 1.41 11.21 5.27
CA TYR A 324 2.78 10.75 5.27
C TYR A 324 3.72 11.93 5.45
N LEU A 325 4.41 11.96 6.58
CA LEU A 325 5.47 12.92 6.86
C LEU A 325 6.64 12.65 5.93
N ARG A 326 7.09 13.68 5.22
CA ARG A 326 8.10 13.56 4.18
C ARG A 326 8.87 14.86 3.99
N SER A 327 10.05 14.76 3.38
CA SER A 327 10.80 15.89 2.84
C SER A 327 11.12 15.63 1.38
N TYR A 328 11.07 16.66 0.54
CA TYR A 328 11.58 16.60 -0.84
C TYR A 328 13.04 17.00 -0.94
N GLU A 329 13.66 17.36 0.18
CA GLU A 329 15.05 17.74 0.28
C GLU A 329 15.82 16.72 1.13
N LYS A 330 17.09 16.51 0.76
CA LYS A 330 18.02 15.70 1.55
C LYS A 330 18.56 16.54 2.71
N GLY A 331 18.73 15.91 3.88
CA GLY A 331 19.32 16.57 5.04
C GLY A 331 19.24 15.72 6.30
N VAL A 332 19.52 16.33 7.43
CA VAL A 332 19.37 15.72 8.75
C VAL A 332 18.12 16.28 9.41
N LEU A 333 17.24 15.42 9.91
CA LEU A 333 16.02 15.84 10.58
C LEU A 333 16.35 16.61 11.85
N GLU A 334 15.95 17.86 11.94
CA GLU A 334 16.06 18.63 13.17
C GLU A 334 14.83 18.42 14.05
N ARG A 335 13.64 18.71 13.49
CA ARG A 335 12.35 18.55 14.19
C ARG A 335 11.18 18.61 13.20
N ILE A 336 9.98 18.27 13.70
CA ILE A 336 8.72 18.43 12.99
C ILE A 336 7.87 19.41 13.78
N ASN A 337 7.47 20.49 13.14
CA ASN A 337 6.65 21.53 13.75
C ASN A 337 5.18 21.32 13.37
N PHE A 338 4.30 21.38 14.35
CA PHE A 338 2.86 21.25 14.21
C PHE A 338 2.15 22.55 14.61
N ASN A 339 1.22 22.98 13.79
CA ASN A 339 0.30 24.07 14.15
C ASN A 339 -0.73 23.56 15.16
N SER A 340 -1.08 24.36 16.17
CA SER A 340 -2.07 24.00 17.20
C SER A 340 -3.42 23.58 16.60
N ARG A 341 -3.82 24.15 15.46
CA ARG A 341 -5.08 23.84 14.77
C ARG A 341 -5.16 22.44 14.17
N ILE A 342 -4.03 21.70 14.05
CA ILE A 342 -4.01 20.33 13.54
C ILE A 342 -3.69 19.31 14.63
N THR A 343 -3.03 19.71 15.72
CA THR A 343 -2.64 18.79 16.80
C THR A 343 -3.82 18.10 17.43
N GLU A 344 -4.96 18.80 17.60
CA GLU A 344 -6.19 18.25 18.16
C GLU A 344 -6.84 17.16 17.29
N ASN A 345 -6.54 17.17 15.98
CA ASN A 345 -7.01 16.16 15.06
C ASN A 345 -6.16 14.88 15.07
N ILE A 346 -4.90 14.93 15.57
CA ILE A 346 -4.00 13.77 15.56
C ILE A 346 -4.46 12.76 16.62
N ILE A 347 -4.81 11.55 16.18
CA ILE A 347 -5.24 10.46 17.07
C ILE A 347 -4.24 9.31 17.15
N ASN A 348 -3.29 9.25 16.22
CA ASN A 348 -2.16 8.31 16.25
C ASN A 348 -0.99 8.84 15.43
N MET A 349 0.21 8.45 15.81
CA MET A 349 1.44 8.80 15.11
C MET A 349 2.43 7.63 15.17
N GLN A 350 2.96 7.25 14.03
CA GLN A 350 4.03 6.25 13.92
C GLN A 350 5.22 6.89 13.23
N MET A 351 6.30 7.06 13.99
CA MET A 351 7.54 7.64 13.47
C MET A 351 8.51 6.55 13.05
N TYR A 352 9.19 6.78 11.92
CA TYR A 352 10.27 5.92 11.41
C TYR A 352 11.64 6.59 11.49
N LYS A 353 11.64 7.91 11.68
CA LYS A 353 12.84 8.74 11.80
C LYS A 353 12.73 9.63 13.03
N SER A 354 13.85 9.88 13.67
CA SER A 354 14.02 10.73 14.84
C SER A 354 14.91 11.94 14.53
N SER A 355 14.93 12.95 15.41
CA SER A 355 15.89 14.05 15.30
C SER A 355 17.33 13.51 15.25
N GLY A 356 18.13 14.00 14.31
CA GLY A 356 19.49 13.53 14.02
C GLY A 356 19.58 12.49 12.89
N ASP A 357 18.48 11.88 12.47
CA ASP A 357 18.49 10.91 11.37
C ASP A 357 18.61 11.57 10.00
N GLU A 358 19.31 10.90 9.09
CA GLU A 358 19.35 11.29 7.68
C GLU A 358 18.02 11.10 6.99
N ILE A 359 17.59 12.12 6.24
CA ILE A 359 16.39 12.15 5.43
C ILE A 359 16.81 12.20 3.96
N GLU A 360 16.27 11.25 3.19
CA GLU A 360 16.38 11.24 1.73
C GLU A 360 15.16 11.92 1.08
N PRO A 361 15.32 12.49 -0.13
CA PRO A 361 14.21 13.09 -0.85
C PRO A 361 13.09 12.07 -1.12
N PHE A 362 11.84 12.50 -0.86
CA PHE A 362 10.67 11.64 -1.01
C PHE A 362 10.37 11.35 -2.50
N ASP A 363 10.71 10.15 -2.92
CA ASP A 363 10.43 9.59 -4.24
C ASP A 363 9.89 8.15 -4.21
N GLY A 364 9.48 7.69 -3.00
CA GLY A 364 8.90 6.40 -2.71
C GLY A 364 8.43 6.31 -1.26
N LEU A 365 7.55 5.34 -0.95
CA LEU A 365 7.01 5.18 0.41
C LEU A 365 8.02 4.64 1.43
N ASP A 366 9.13 4.12 1.00
CA ASP A 366 10.27 3.73 1.85
C ASP A 366 11.02 4.92 2.45
N LYS A 367 10.75 6.14 1.99
CA LYS A 367 11.41 7.39 2.43
C LYS A 367 10.51 8.31 3.25
N ILE A 368 9.41 7.80 3.76
CA ILE A 368 8.57 8.55 4.68
C ILE A 368 9.25 8.66 6.06
N ILE A 369 9.08 9.82 6.70
CA ILE A 369 9.59 10.11 8.04
C ILE A 369 8.70 9.48 9.10
N GLY A 370 7.40 9.43 8.83
CA GLY A 370 6.39 8.86 9.69
C GLY A 370 5.00 8.95 9.09
N ILE A 371 4.02 8.42 9.78
CA ILE A 371 2.60 8.45 9.40
C ILE A 371 1.79 9.01 10.55
N LEU A 372 0.91 9.96 10.24
CA LEU A 372 -0.07 10.51 11.17
C LEU A 372 -1.45 9.98 10.80
N LEU A 373 -2.26 9.66 11.81
CA LEU A 373 -3.67 9.35 11.66
C LEU A 373 -4.49 10.48 12.31
N PHE A 374 -5.41 11.03 11.53
CA PHE A 374 -6.25 12.16 11.91
C PHE A 374 -7.71 11.75 12.04
N LYS A 375 -8.41 12.52 12.89
CA LYS A 375 -9.86 12.53 13.01
C LYS A 375 -10.35 13.95 12.69
N PHE A 376 -11.38 14.08 11.85
CA PHE A 376 -12.02 15.33 11.48
C PHE A 376 -13.53 15.24 11.77
N GLU A 377 -14.15 16.37 12.06
CA GLU A 377 -15.58 16.42 12.39
C GLU A 377 -16.46 16.14 11.17
N ASN A 378 -16.04 16.64 9.99
CA ASN A 378 -16.79 16.51 8.76
C ASN A 378 -15.90 16.50 7.50
N GLN A 379 -16.50 16.25 6.34
CA GLN A 379 -15.78 16.20 5.05
C GLN A 379 -15.20 17.53 4.61
N GLU A 380 -15.81 18.66 4.97
CA GLU A 380 -15.32 20.00 4.58
C GLU A 380 -14.01 20.28 5.31
N GLU A 381 -13.97 20.05 6.61
CA GLU A 381 -12.75 20.17 7.41
C GLU A 381 -11.64 19.24 6.88
N LEU A 382 -11.98 17.97 6.63
CA LEU A 382 -11.06 16.99 6.08
C LEU A 382 -10.48 17.48 4.75
N LYS A 383 -11.31 17.84 3.77
CA LYS A 383 -10.87 18.31 2.44
C LYS A 383 -9.97 19.53 2.55
N TYR A 384 -10.40 20.52 3.35
CA TYR A 384 -9.64 21.75 3.54
C TYR A 384 -8.27 21.49 4.18
N LYS A 385 -8.23 20.76 5.33
CA LYS A 385 -6.98 20.51 6.04
C LYS A 385 -6.03 19.61 5.25
N MET A 386 -6.54 18.57 4.58
CA MET A 386 -5.70 17.69 3.75
C MET A 386 -5.07 18.43 2.56
N ALA A 387 -5.80 19.36 1.92
CA ALA A 387 -5.25 20.17 0.83
C ALA A 387 -4.19 21.18 1.30
N HIS A 388 -4.22 21.58 2.57
CA HIS A 388 -3.34 22.62 3.14
C HIS A 388 -2.38 22.06 4.22
N MET A 389 -2.12 20.74 4.22
CA MET A 389 -1.38 20.09 5.30
C MET A 389 0.03 20.68 5.49
N ASN A 390 0.67 21.15 4.43
CA ASN A 390 1.99 21.80 4.49
C ASN A 390 1.98 23.13 5.29
N HIS A 391 0.82 23.78 5.48
CA HIS A 391 0.68 24.95 6.36
C HIS A 391 0.55 24.56 7.84
N TYR A 392 0.16 23.31 8.10
CA TYR A 392 -0.03 22.83 9.46
C TYR A 392 1.15 22.04 9.98
N ILE A 393 1.90 21.39 9.08
CA ILE A 393 3.00 20.49 9.44
C ILE A 393 4.22 20.82 8.60
N GLN A 394 5.32 21.11 9.28
CA GLN A 394 6.59 21.47 8.64
C GLN A 394 7.71 20.56 9.13
N VAL A 395 8.35 19.86 8.22
CA VAL A 395 9.58 19.12 8.48
C VAL A 395 10.75 20.09 8.37
N GLN A 396 11.52 20.26 9.44
CA GLN A 396 12.68 21.13 9.49
C GLN A 396 13.95 20.29 9.47
N LEU A 397 14.84 20.60 8.53
CA LEU A 397 16.16 20.00 8.41
C LEU A 397 17.23 20.94 8.98
N VAL A 398 18.32 20.37 9.49
CA VAL A 398 19.44 21.15 10.06
C VAL A 398 19.99 22.14 9.03
N GLY A 399 20.14 23.40 9.45
CA GLY A 399 20.69 24.49 8.60
C GLY A 399 19.64 25.15 7.68
N GLN A 400 18.39 24.74 7.66
CA GLN A 400 17.33 25.46 6.96
C GLN A 400 16.85 26.66 7.79
N LEU A 401 16.89 27.86 7.20
CA LEU A 401 16.28 29.04 7.79
C LEU A 401 14.76 28.92 7.78
N GLN A 402 14.11 29.27 8.89
CA GLN A 402 12.66 29.37 8.93
C GLN A 402 12.17 30.35 7.86
N THR A 403 11.39 29.86 6.90
CA THR A 403 10.56 30.75 6.07
C THR A 403 9.48 31.32 6.99
N ARG A 404 9.60 32.61 7.30
CA ARG A 404 8.58 33.37 8.02
C ARG A 404 7.40 33.63 7.09
N ASP A 405 6.53 32.65 6.94
CA ASP A 405 5.20 32.86 6.39
C ASP A 405 4.17 32.67 7.50
N GLY A 406 3.65 33.83 7.98
CA GLY A 406 2.43 33.95 8.76
C GLY A 406 2.51 33.52 10.23
N GLU A 407 2.24 34.46 11.11
CA GLU A 407 2.01 34.29 12.56
C GLU A 407 1.05 33.14 12.86
N SER A 408 1.58 32.00 13.28
CA SER A 408 0.81 31.01 14.01
C SER A 408 1.75 30.22 14.94
N SER A 409 1.34 30.10 16.18
CA SER A 409 2.07 29.39 17.23
C SER A 409 2.32 27.92 16.83
N LEU A 410 3.51 27.64 16.30
CA LEU A 410 4.00 26.28 16.08
C LEU A 410 4.48 25.73 17.42
N CYS A 411 3.89 24.63 17.87
CA CYS A 411 4.34 23.94 19.07
C CYS A 411 5.15 22.69 18.67
N PRO A 412 6.39 22.52 19.16
CA PRO A 412 7.10 21.26 18.97
C PRO A 412 6.47 20.19 19.86
N LEU A 413 5.92 19.13 19.24
CA LEU A 413 5.56 17.92 19.99
C LEU A 413 6.86 17.17 20.31
N GLN A 414 7.16 17.02 21.62
CA GLN A 414 8.21 16.10 22.04
C GLN A 414 7.71 14.68 21.76
N VAL A 415 8.42 13.97 20.91
CA VAL A 415 8.22 12.54 20.68
C VAL A 415 8.80 11.82 21.90
N MET A 416 7.91 11.24 22.75
CA MET A 416 8.30 10.31 23.82
C MET A 416 8.54 8.92 23.23
#